data_3d97fa83362c8699f4d132661893c74e
#
_entry.id   3d97fa83362c8699f4d132661893c74e
#
_cell.length_a   1.000
_cell.length_b   1.000
_cell.length_c   1.000
_cell.angle_alpha   90.00
_cell.angle_beta   90.00
_cell.angle_gamma   90.00
#
_symmetry.space_group_name_H-M   'P 1'
#
loop_
_entity.id
_entity.type
_entity.pdbx_description
1 polymer ?
#
loop_
_entity_poly.entity_id
_entity_poly.type
_entity_poly.pdbx_seq_one_letter_code
_entity_poly.pdbx_strand_id
1 'polypeptide(L)'
;MPAYINAIGTAVPNSKISQSKIASYMKQHIEFNEKQSHQLDVIYRASGIDYRYSILHDFHQTTESSGLIMNGREPNLYDRMKLYEIEAPVLAIQSILECMKGKNLNHLTHLI
;
A
#
# COMPACT_ATOMS: atom_id res chain seq x y z
N MET A 1 24.81 -27.72 3.91
CA MET A 1 23.47 -28.17 3.46
C MET A 1 22.85 -27.10 2.58
N PRO A 2 22.40 -27.40 1.40
CA PRO A 2 21.72 -26.40 0.56
C PRO A 2 20.39 -26.02 1.20
N ALA A 3 20.06 -24.74 1.15
CA ALA A 3 18.76 -24.20 1.55
C ALA A 3 17.84 -24.07 0.31
N TYR A 4 16.59 -24.37 0.48
CA TYR A 4 15.60 -24.31 -0.61
C TYR A 4 14.42 -23.43 -0.21
N ILE A 5 13.96 -22.60 -1.14
CA ILE A 5 12.69 -21.91 -1.01
C ILE A 5 11.59 -22.85 -1.48
N ASN A 6 10.78 -23.35 -0.56
CA ASN A 6 9.73 -24.33 -0.86
C ASN A 6 8.41 -23.71 -1.29
N ALA A 7 8.15 -22.47 -0.90
CA ALA A 7 6.94 -21.76 -1.28
C ALA A 7 7.11 -20.26 -1.13
N ILE A 8 6.34 -19.51 -1.89
CA ILE A 8 6.20 -18.07 -1.80
C ILE A 8 4.70 -17.75 -1.75
N GLY A 9 4.29 -16.95 -0.79
CA GLY A 9 2.94 -16.43 -0.68
C GLY A 9 2.95 -14.91 -0.76
N THR A 10 1.93 -14.35 -1.39
CA THR A 10 1.78 -12.91 -1.53
C THR A 10 0.41 -12.46 -1.07
N ALA A 11 0.32 -11.27 -0.51
CA ALA A 11 -0.94 -10.61 -0.19
C ALA A 11 -0.87 -9.13 -0.53
N VAL A 12 -1.98 -8.59 -0.98
CA VAL A 12 -2.13 -7.16 -1.26
C VAL A 12 -3.43 -6.66 -0.65
N PRO A 13 -3.53 -5.37 -0.30
CA PRO A 13 -4.79 -4.77 0.12
C PRO A 13 -5.89 -4.93 -0.94
N ASN A 14 -7.14 -4.91 -0.52
CA ASN A 14 -8.28 -5.10 -1.42
C ASN A 14 -8.51 -3.90 -2.37
N SER A 15 -8.00 -2.73 -2.02
CA SER A 15 -8.21 -1.50 -2.80
C SER A 15 -7.16 -1.35 -3.89
N LYS A 16 -7.58 -1.53 -5.14
CA LYS A 16 -6.77 -1.31 -6.35
C LYS A 16 -7.10 0.03 -6.95
N ILE A 17 -6.10 0.88 -7.14
CA ILE A 17 -6.26 2.26 -7.58
C ILE A 17 -5.32 2.55 -8.74
N SER A 18 -5.81 3.27 -9.76
CA SER A 18 -4.95 3.71 -10.86
C SER A 18 -3.97 4.78 -10.39
N GLN A 19 -2.77 4.75 -10.95
CA GLN A 19 -1.70 5.70 -10.65
C GLN A 19 -2.14 7.15 -10.96
N SER A 20 -2.89 7.34 -12.04
CA SER A 20 -3.43 8.65 -12.42
C SER A 20 -4.45 9.19 -11.40
N LYS A 21 -5.28 8.32 -10.83
CA LYS A 21 -6.23 8.72 -9.80
C LYS A 21 -5.52 9.15 -8.51
N ILE A 22 -4.47 8.44 -8.13
CA ILE A 22 -3.63 8.81 -6.98
C ILE A 22 -2.97 10.17 -7.20
N ALA A 23 -2.38 10.40 -8.39
CA ALA A 23 -1.75 11.67 -8.73
C ALA A 23 -2.75 12.83 -8.66
N SER A 24 -3.95 12.65 -9.21
CA SER A 24 -5.01 13.66 -9.15
C SER A 24 -5.45 13.95 -7.72
N TYR A 25 -5.63 12.91 -6.91
CA TYR A 25 -5.98 13.05 -5.50
C TYR A 25 -4.91 13.83 -4.72
N MET A 26 -3.64 13.50 -4.91
CA MET A 26 -2.52 14.17 -4.25
C MET A 26 -2.49 15.67 -4.60
N LYS A 27 -2.71 16.03 -5.88
CA LYS A 27 -2.78 17.43 -6.31
C LYS A 27 -3.96 18.21 -5.74
N GLN A 28 -5.07 17.54 -5.46
CA GLN A 28 -6.24 18.19 -4.87
C GLN A 28 -6.10 18.45 -3.37
N HIS A 29 -5.37 17.59 -2.66
CA HIS A 29 -5.31 17.60 -1.20
C HIS A 29 -3.98 18.07 -0.62
N ILE A 30 -2.95 18.16 -1.44
CA ILE A 30 -1.63 18.66 -1.04
C ILE A 30 -1.30 19.87 -1.90
N GLU A 31 -0.85 20.95 -1.27
CA GLU A 31 -0.41 22.14 -1.98
C GLU A 31 0.94 21.89 -2.66
N PHE A 32 0.92 21.79 -3.97
CA PHE A 32 2.11 21.72 -4.81
C PHE A 32 2.26 23.03 -5.59
N ASN A 33 3.49 23.54 -5.70
CA ASN A 33 3.79 24.55 -6.70
C ASN A 33 3.82 23.91 -8.11
N GLU A 34 3.85 24.73 -9.16
CA GLU A 34 3.84 24.24 -10.56
C GLU A 34 4.95 23.24 -10.86
N LYS A 35 6.17 23.52 -10.35
CA LYS A 35 7.33 22.64 -10.54
C LYS A 35 7.12 21.28 -9.86
N GLN A 36 6.64 21.27 -8.64
CA GLN A 36 6.35 20.04 -7.88
C GLN A 36 5.22 19.24 -8.53
N SER A 37 4.17 19.92 -8.99
CA SER A 37 3.05 19.28 -9.69
C SER A 37 3.52 18.62 -10.99
N HIS A 38 4.39 19.29 -11.75
CA HIS A 38 4.99 18.71 -12.95
C HIS A 38 5.90 17.52 -12.64
N GLN A 39 6.74 17.63 -11.61
CA GLN A 39 7.59 16.51 -11.15
C GLN A 39 6.76 15.31 -10.74
N LEU A 40 5.65 15.52 -10.03
CA LEU A 40 4.74 14.44 -9.66
C LEU A 40 4.21 13.70 -10.89
N ASP A 41 3.74 14.43 -11.90
CA ASP A 41 3.26 13.84 -13.15
C ASP A 41 4.33 13.02 -13.88
N VAL A 42 5.55 13.55 -13.94
CA VAL A 42 6.68 12.85 -14.56
C VAL A 42 6.99 11.55 -13.81
N ILE A 43 7.10 11.60 -12.49
CA ILE A 43 7.39 10.42 -11.65
C ILE A 43 6.31 9.36 -11.83
N TYR A 44 5.04 9.74 -11.73
CA TYR A 44 3.93 8.79 -11.85
C TYR A 44 3.81 8.18 -13.24
N ARG A 45 4.09 8.95 -14.30
CA ARG A 45 4.09 8.47 -15.68
C ARG A 45 5.29 7.59 -16.00
N ALA A 46 6.48 7.98 -15.53
CA ALA A 46 7.72 7.27 -15.79
C ALA A 46 7.92 6.01 -14.94
N SER A 47 7.10 5.83 -13.89
CA SER A 47 7.21 4.67 -12.98
C SER A 47 6.93 3.32 -13.64
N GLY A 48 6.22 3.31 -14.79
CA GLY A 48 5.76 2.07 -15.43
C GLY A 48 4.72 1.29 -14.60
N ILE A 49 4.13 1.94 -13.60
CA ILE A 49 3.10 1.34 -12.72
C ILE A 49 1.74 1.91 -13.08
N ASP A 50 0.82 1.08 -13.54
CA ASP A 50 -0.53 1.50 -13.89
C ASP A 50 -1.46 1.56 -12.68
N TYR A 51 -1.28 0.63 -11.75
CA TYR A 51 -2.13 0.47 -10.57
C TYR A 51 -1.30 0.23 -9.32
N ARG A 52 -1.83 0.68 -8.18
CA ARG A 52 -1.32 0.37 -6.84
C ARG A 52 -2.40 -0.23 -5.98
N TYR A 53 -2.00 -1.08 -5.05
CA TYR A 53 -2.85 -1.54 -3.97
C TYR A 53 -2.55 -0.72 -2.71
N SER A 54 -3.59 -0.29 -2.03
CA SER A 54 -3.45 0.55 -0.84
C SER A 54 -4.46 0.16 0.24
N ILE A 55 -4.05 0.26 1.48
CA ILE A 55 -4.94 0.21 2.65
C ILE A 55 -5.68 1.53 2.85
N LEU A 56 -5.22 2.62 2.21
CA LEU A 56 -5.85 3.92 2.33
C LEU A 56 -7.11 3.97 1.49
N HIS A 57 -8.23 4.26 2.14
CA HIS A 57 -9.52 4.46 1.48
C HIS A 57 -9.69 5.87 0.91
N ASP A 58 -8.81 6.79 1.27
CA ASP A 58 -8.81 8.20 0.87
C ASP A 58 -8.98 8.39 -0.64
N PHE A 59 -8.31 7.57 -1.43
CA PHE A 59 -8.34 7.66 -2.89
C PHE A 59 -9.67 7.26 -3.53
N HIS A 60 -10.57 6.64 -2.78
CA HIS A 60 -11.90 6.24 -3.25
C HIS A 60 -13.02 7.16 -2.80
N GLN A 61 -12.75 8.02 -1.82
CA GLN A 61 -13.78 8.88 -1.24
C GLN A 61 -13.88 10.20 -2.00
N THR A 62 -15.12 10.60 -2.23
CA THR A 62 -15.46 11.90 -2.81
C THR A 62 -15.84 12.93 -1.74
N THR A 63 -15.94 12.50 -0.48
CA THR A 63 -16.36 13.33 0.66
C THR A 63 -15.27 13.43 1.70
N GLU A 64 -15.06 14.64 2.20
CA GLU A 64 -13.94 15.11 3.02
C GLU A 64 -13.82 14.53 4.45
N SER A 65 -14.56 13.49 4.81
CA SER A 65 -14.81 13.26 6.24
C SER A 65 -14.10 12.09 6.92
N SER A 66 -13.31 11.28 6.23
CA SER A 66 -12.74 10.09 6.89
C SER A 66 -11.51 9.47 6.24
N GLY A 67 -10.48 10.23 5.95
CA GLY A 67 -9.22 9.71 5.41
C GLY A 67 -7.99 10.03 6.26
N LEU A 68 -6.89 9.34 6.02
CA LEU A 68 -5.60 9.63 6.65
C LEU A 68 -5.00 10.95 6.11
N ILE A 69 -5.25 11.26 4.83
CA ILE A 69 -4.85 12.51 4.17
C ILE A 69 -6.05 13.44 4.17
N MET A 70 -6.26 14.17 5.26
CA MET A 70 -7.41 15.05 5.43
C MET A 70 -7.05 16.52 5.18
N ASN A 71 -7.83 17.19 4.30
CA ASN A 71 -7.85 18.65 4.17
C ASN A 71 -6.48 19.32 4.03
N GLY A 72 -5.64 18.84 3.13
CA GLY A 72 -4.32 19.41 2.87
C GLY A 72 -3.30 19.17 3.99
N ARG A 73 -3.62 18.34 4.96
CA ARG A 73 -2.76 18.03 6.09
C ARG A 73 -2.03 16.72 5.87
N GLU A 74 -0.72 16.76 5.86
CA GLU A 74 0.07 15.53 5.88
C GLU A 74 -0.19 14.75 7.18
N PRO A 75 -0.45 13.43 7.10
CA PRO A 75 -0.58 12.61 8.29
C PRO A 75 0.74 12.60 9.06
N ASN A 76 0.68 12.80 10.36
CA ASN A 76 1.85 12.74 11.21
C ASN A 76 2.38 11.30 11.34
N LEU A 77 3.57 11.15 11.90
CA LEU A 77 4.19 9.84 12.07
C LEU A 77 3.34 8.90 12.93
N TYR A 78 2.73 9.42 13.97
CA TYR A 78 1.91 8.63 14.89
C TYR A 78 0.69 8.01 14.20
N ASP A 79 -0.03 8.80 13.40
CA ASP A 79 -1.21 8.31 12.66
C ASP A 79 -0.83 7.22 11.65
N ARG A 80 0.29 7.43 10.95
CA ARG A 80 0.83 6.43 10.01
C ARG A 80 1.25 5.13 10.71
N MET A 81 1.91 5.24 11.85
CA MET A 81 2.35 4.09 12.62
C MET A 81 1.19 3.30 13.21
N LYS A 82 0.15 3.98 13.68
CA LYS A 82 -1.07 3.31 14.16
C LYS A 82 -1.76 2.51 13.07
N LEU A 83 -1.90 3.09 11.88
CA LEU A 83 -2.46 2.37 10.74
C LEU A 83 -1.61 1.16 10.37
N TYR A 84 -0.29 1.31 10.35
CA TYR A 84 0.64 0.22 10.07
C TYR A 84 0.52 -0.92 11.08
N GLU A 85 0.44 -0.62 12.37
CA GLU A 85 0.28 -1.62 13.45
C GLU A 85 -0.98 -2.48 13.27
N ILE A 86 -2.04 -1.91 12.73
CA ILE A 86 -3.31 -2.62 12.50
C ILE A 86 -3.26 -3.44 11.20
N GLU A 87 -2.80 -2.85 10.11
CA GLU A 87 -2.95 -3.41 8.77
C GLU A 87 -1.81 -4.35 8.35
N ALA A 88 -0.57 -4.07 8.78
CA ALA A 88 0.57 -4.88 8.38
C ALA A 88 0.49 -6.33 8.88
N PRO A 89 0.09 -6.61 10.14
CA PRO A 89 -0.08 -7.99 10.60
C PRO A 89 -1.16 -8.76 9.81
N VAL A 90 -2.24 -8.11 9.41
CA VAL A 90 -3.31 -8.73 8.62
C VAL A 90 -2.76 -9.19 7.26
N LEU A 91 -2.05 -8.33 6.55
CA LEU A 91 -1.44 -8.68 5.26
C LEU A 91 -0.34 -9.75 5.41
N ALA A 92 0.46 -9.68 6.47
CA ALA A 92 1.47 -10.69 6.77
C ALA A 92 0.84 -12.07 7.00
N ILE A 93 -0.22 -12.16 7.80
CA ILE A 93 -0.95 -13.40 8.02
C ILE A 93 -1.55 -13.94 6.74
N GLN A 94 -2.17 -13.09 5.92
CA GLN A 94 -2.73 -13.51 4.63
C GLN A 94 -1.66 -14.09 3.70
N SER A 95 -0.49 -13.47 3.60
CA SER A 95 0.62 -13.98 2.78
C SER A 95 1.16 -15.30 3.30
N ILE A 96 1.26 -15.47 4.62
CA ILE A 96 1.66 -16.73 5.25
C ILE A 96 0.65 -17.83 4.95
N LEU A 97 -0.64 -17.56 5.12
CA LEU A 97 -1.71 -18.53 4.84
C LEU A 97 -1.70 -18.96 3.36
N GLU A 98 -1.51 -18.03 2.44
CA GLU A 98 -1.39 -18.33 1.02
C GLU A 98 -0.14 -19.19 0.73
N CYS A 99 1.00 -18.86 1.33
CA CYS A 99 2.23 -19.62 1.24
C CYS A 99 2.08 -21.07 1.74
N MET A 100 1.34 -21.22 2.83
CA MET A 100 1.17 -22.52 3.51
C MET A 100 -0.02 -23.34 2.99
N LYS A 101 -0.75 -22.86 2.01
CA LYS A 101 -1.91 -23.53 1.44
C LYS A 101 -1.57 -24.94 0.98
N GLY A 102 -2.24 -25.93 1.56
CA GLY A 102 -1.98 -27.34 1.28
C GLY A 102 -0.69 -27.92 1.88
N LYS A 103 -0.03 -27.19 2.80
CA LYS A 103 1.21 -27.63 3.46
C LYS A 103 1.00 -27.82 4.96
N ASN A 104 1.85 -28.66 5.55
CA ASN A 104 1.85 -28.89 7.00
C ASN A 104 2.76 -27.87 7.68
N LEU A 105 2.18 -27.04 8.56
CA LEU A 105 2.89 -26.03 9.36
C LEU A 105 4.00 -26.62 10.26
N ASN A 106 3.85 -27.88 10.67
CA ASN A 106 4.85 -28.57 11.52
C ASN A 106 6.19 -28.79 10.81
N HIS A 107 6.24 -28.65 9.51
CA HIS A 107 7.48 -28.78 8.72
C HIS A 107 8.11 -27.44 8.37
N LEU A 108 7.57 -26.34 8.88
CA LEU A 108 8.12 -25.00 8.67
C LEU A 108 9.41 -24.87 9.49
N THR A 109 10.53 -24.65 8.83
CA THR A 109 11.83 -24.43 9.48
C THR A 109 12.26 -22.97 9.48
N HIS A 110 11.93 -22.23 8.43
CA HIS A 110 12.28 -20.82 8.25
C HIS A 110 11.13 -20.05 7.60
N LEU A 111 10.90 -18.86 8.10
CA LEU A 111 10.02 -17.86 7.52
C LEU A 111 10.88 -16.61 7.25
N ILE A 112 10.86 -16.11 6.01
CA ILE A 112 11.63 -14.94 5.55
C ILE A 112 10.66 -13.86 5.09
#